data_2ae57d5a19870c9b76467d2c71c8e0a0
#
_entry.id   2ae57d5a19870c9b76467d2c71c8e0a0
#
_cell.length_a   1.000
_cell.length_b   1.000
_cell.length_c   1.000
_cell.angle_alpha   90.00
_cell.angle_beta   90.00
_cell.angle_gamma   90.00
#
_symmetry.space_group_name_H-M   'P 1'
#
loop_
_entity.id
_entity.type
_entity.pdbx_description
1 polymer ?
#
loop_
_entity_poly.entity_id
_entity_poly.type
_entity_poly.pdbx_seq_one_letter_code
_entity_poly.pdbx_strand_id
1 'polypeptide(L)'
;LENATRFCRANGYALNIEIKPTPGTERRTGEVVAAHALRLWQGASVAPLLTSFSQAALQGARETAPDLPRALLLDTLPPDWLQAALGLGCVAVVCNHSLWNRVQVEKVHAAGLRALSYTVNDAPAVQRLIALGTDGIITDRVDLFSPAEGMSR
;
A
#
# COMPACT_ATOMS: atom_id res chain seq x y z
N LEU A 1 -15.35 5.96 6.52
CA LEU A 1 -14.68 6.07 5.23
C LEU A 1 -15.15 7.31 4.45
N GLU A 2 -16.46 7.61 4.39
CA GLU A 2 -17.02 8.70 3.57
C GLU A 2 -16.44 10.09 3.87
N ASN A 3 -16.28 10.47 5.14
CA ASN A 3 -15.71 11.76 5.51
C ASN A 3 -14.24 11.89 5.10
N ALA A 4 -13.44 10.83 5.29
CA ALA A 4 -12.05 10.79 4.85
C ALA A 4 -11.95 10.88 3.31
N THR A 5 -12.82 10.17 2.59
CA THR A 5 -12.88 10.24 1.13
C THR A 5 -13.19 11.66 0.65
N ARG A 6 -14.21 12.30 1.23
CA ARG A 6 -14.59 13.67 0.86
C ARG A 6 -13.43 14.64 1.06
N PHE A 7 -12.75 14.55 2.19
CA PHE A 7 -11.59 15.38 2.49
C PHE A 7 -10.44 15.14 1.51
N CYS A 8 -10.04 13.89 1.28
CA CYS A 8 -8.95 13.56 0.36
C CYS A 8 -9.26 14.00 -1.07
N ARG A 9 -10.47 13.74 -1.57
CA ARG A 9 -10.87 14.16 -2.93
C ARG A 9 -10.89 15.69 -3.09
N ALA A 10 -11.40 16.41 -2.10
CA ALA A 10 -11.45 17.88 -2.13
C ALA A 10 -10.06 18.52 -2.15
N ASN A 11 -9.05 17.84 -1.60
CA ASN A 11 -7.67 18.34 -1.52
C ASN A 11 -6.71 17.67 -2.51
N GLY A 12 -7.19 16.75 -3.36
CA GLY A 12 -6.34 16.02 -4.31
C GLY A 12 -5.37 15.04 -3.64
N TYR A 13 -5.67 14.58 -2.42
CA TYR A 13 -4.81 13.65 -1.69
C TYR A 13 -5.05 12.21 -2.11
N ALA A 14 -3.98 11.46 -2.30
CA ALA A 14 -4.03 10.00 -2.36
C ALA A 14 -4.37 9.42 -0.99
N LEU A 15 -5.09 8.31 -0.95
CA LEU A 15 -5.44 7.62 0.28
C LEU A 15 -5.01 6.16 0.23
N ASN A 16 -4.31 5.70 1.27
CA ASN A 16 -4.12 4.30 1.55
C ASN A 16 -5.21 3.82 2.52
N ILE A 17 -5.95 2.79 2.12
CA ILE A 17 -7.01 2.16 2.92
C ILE A 17 -6.49 0.79 3.35
N GLU A 18 -6.10 0.67 4.61
CA GLU A 18 -5.74 -0.62 5.18
C GLU A 18 -7.00 -1.42 5.54
N ILE A 19 -7.12 -2.61 4.98
CA ILE A 19 -8.21 -3.55 5.26
C ILE A 19 -7.77 -4.44 6.43
N LYS A 20 -8.41 -4.25 7.60
CA LYS A 20 -8.18 -5.04 8.82
C LYS A 20 -9.40 -5.91 9.09
N PRO A 21 -9.43 -7.15 8.60
CA PRO A 21 -10.57 -8.03 8.83
C PRO A 21 -10.57 -8.61 10.26
N THR A 22 -11.75 -8.92 10.76
CA THR A 22 -11.92 -9.82 11.91
C THR A 22 -11.69 -11.27 11.45
N PRO A 23 -11.06 -12.13 12.27
CA PRO A 23 -10.87 -13.54 11.94
C PRO A 23 -12.16 -14.23 11.48
N GLY A 24 -12.08 -14.94 10.35
CA GLY A 24 -13.21 -15.63 9.72
C GLY A 24 -14.05 -14.73 8.78
N THR A 25 -13.74 -13.44 8.66
CA THR A 25 -14.47 -12.51 7.78
C THR A 25 -13.57 -11.87 6.72
N GLU A 26 -12.37 -12.39 6.52
CA GLU A 26 -11.30 -11.75 5.75
C GLU A 26 -11.75 -11.38 4.34
N ARG A 27 -12.18 -12.39 3.57
CA ARG A 27 -12.63 -12.20 2.19
C ARG A 27 -13.81 -11.22 2.12
N ARG A 28 -14.81 -11.43 3.00
CA ARG A 28 -16.00 -10.57 3.03
C ARG A 28 -15.68 -9.13 3.37
N THR A 29 -14.75 -8.90 4.30
CA THR A 29 -14.29 -7.54 4.62
C THR A 29 -13.63 -6.88 3.41
N GLY A 30 -12.80 -7.62 2.67
CA GLY A 30 -12.21 -7.16 1.42
C GLY A 30 -13.24 -6.76 0.37
N GLU A 31 -14.24 -7.61 0.14
CA GLU A 31 -15.35 -7.33 -0.78
C GLU A 31 -16.09 -6.04 -0.42
N VAL A 32 -16.48 -5.90 0.85
CA VAL A 32 -17.25 -4.74 1.32
C VAL A 32 -16.43 -3.44 1.22
N VAL A 33 -15.18 -3.46 1.65
CA VAL A 33 -14.30 -2.27 1.58
C VAL A 33 -14.07 -1.86 0.12
N ALA A 34 -13.79 -2.83 -0.76
CA ALA A 34 -13.57 -2.56 -2.18
C ALA A 34 -14.82 -1.99 -2.87
N ALA A 35 -16.01 -2.54 -2.58
CA ALA A 35 -17.27 -2.02 -3.10
C ALA A 35 -17.53 -0.56 -2.66
N HIS A 36 -17.29 -0.25 -1.38
CA HIS A 36 -17.39 1.10 -0.87
C HIS A 36 -16.35 2.04 -1.49
N ALA A 37 -15.10 1.62 -1.61
CA ALA A 37 -14.06 2.40 -2.24
C ALA A 37 -14.39 2.70 -3.71
N LEU A 38 -14.81 1.70 -4.48
CA LEU A 38 -15.20 1.87 -5.88
C LEU A 38 -16.30 2.93 -6.03
N ARG A 39 -17.36 2.85 -5.21
CA ARG A 39 -18.45 3.83 -5.21
C ARG A 39 -17.98 5.23 -4.84
N LEU A 40 -17.17 5.36 -3.77
CA LEU A 40 -16.78 6.65 -3.22
C LEU A 40 -15.74 7.38 -4.09
N TRP A 41 -14.94 6.65 -4.88
CA TRP A 41 -13.93 7.22 -5.78
C TRP A 41 -14.39 7.29 -7.25
N GLN A 42 -15.65 6.99 -7.52
CA GLN A 42 -16.19 7.12 -8.88
C GLN A 42 -15.91 8.53 -9.43
N GLY A 43 -15.25 8.61 -10.60
CA GLY A 43 -14.90 9.85 -11.26
C GLY A 43 -13.75 10.63 -10.61
N ALA A 44 -13.05 10.07 -9.62
CA ALA A 44 -11.83 10.67 -9.07
C ALA A 44 -10.64 10.42 -10.00
N SER A 45 -9.73 11.41 -10.10
CA SER A 45 -8.50 11.30 -10.90
C SER A 45 -7.45 10.38 -10.27
N VAL A 46 -7.50 10.21 -8.95
CA VAL A 46 -6.58 9.35 -8.19
C VAL A 46 -7.39 8.31 -7.42
N ALA A 47 -7.16 7.04 -7.72
CA ALA A 47 -7.77 5.94 -6.98
C ALA A 47 -7.09 5.72 -5.62
N PRO A 48 -7.81 5.22 -4.60
CA PRO A 48 -7.18 4.84 -3.34
C PRO A 48 -6.38 3.54 -3.50
N LEU A 49 -5.32 3.38 -2.73
CA LEU A 49 -4.60 2.11 -2.61
C LEU A 49 -5.27 1.25 -1.53
N LEU A 50 -5.64 0.03 -1.86
CA LEU A 50 -6.15 -0.94 -0.87
C LEU A 50 -5.00 -1.80 -0.37
N THR A 51 -4.77 -1.83 0.94
CA THR A 51 -3.70 -2.63 1.54
C THR A 51 -4.24 -3.59 2.59
N SER A 52 -3.60 -4.73 2.75
CA SER A 52 -3.92 -5.68 3.83
C SER A 52 -2.77 -6.65 4.07
N PHE A 53 -2.64 -7.11 5.32
CA PHE A 53 -1.85 -8.31 5.68
C PHE A 53 -2.57 -9.61 5.29
N SER A 54 -3.88 -9.55 5.08
CA SER A 54 -4.69 -10.71 4.71
C SER A 54 -4.77 -10.87 3.19
N GLN A 55 -4.17 -11.93 2.67
CA GLN A 55 -4.31 -12.30 1.26
C GLN A 55 -5.77 -12.56 0.87
N ALA A 56 -6.55 -13.18 1.75
CA ALA A 56 -7.97 -13.44 1.51
C ALA A 56 -8.79 -12.15 1.40
N ALA A 57 -8.46 -11.11 2.19
CA ALA A 57 -9.09 -9.79 2.07
C ALA A 57 -8.74 -9.12 0.73
N LEU A 58 -7.47 -9.18 0.31
CA LEU A 58 -7.04 -8.64 -0.99
C LEU A 58 -7.66 -9.42 -2.16
N GLN A 59 -7.86 -10.72 -2.01
CA GLN A 59 -8.56 -11.52 -3.03
C GLN A 59 -10.02 -11.10 -3.16
N GLY A 60 -10.74 -10.92 -2.05
CA GLY A 60 -12.11 -10.40 -2.07
C GLY A 60 -12.21 -8.99 -2.68
N ALA A 61 -11.23 -8.14 -2.35
CA ALA A 61 -11.14 -6.81 -2.95
C ALA A 61 -10.90 -6.86 -4.47
N ARG A 62 -10.00 -7.75 -4.94
CA ARG A 62 -9.72 -7.95 -6.36
C ARG A 62 -10.94 -8.39 -7.15
N GLU A 63 -11.70 -9.32 -6.62
CA GLU A 63 -12.88 -9.87 -7.30
C GLU A 63 -14.01 -8.86 -7.38
N THR A 64 -14.12 -7.96 -6.39
CA THR A 64 -15.17 -6.94 -6.33
C THR A 64 -14.82 -5.68 -7.11
N ALA A 65 -13.57 -5.25 -7.08
CA ALA A 65 -13.08 -4.04 -7.73
C ALA A 65 -11.69 -4.29 -8.35
N PRO A 66 -11.62 -5.02 -9.48
CA PRO A 66 -10.36 -5.45 -10.09
C PRO A 66 -9.45 -4.28 -10.48
N ASP A 67 -10.00 -3.13 -10.83
CA ASP A 67 -9.27 -1.95 -11.28
C ASP A 67 -8.72 -1.09 -10.14
N LEU A 68 -9.17 -1.29 -8.89
CA LEU A 68 -8.59 -0.58 -7.76
C LEU A 68 -7.19 -1.14 -7.43
N PRO A 69 -6.18 -0.26 -7.28
CA PRO A 69 -4.83 -0.70 -6.95
C PRO A 69 -4.79 -1.34 -5.56
N ARG A 70 -4.03 -2.43 -5.43
CA ARG A 70 -3.84 -3.21 -4.21
C ARG A 70 -2.37 -3.37 -3.89
N ALA A 71 -2.06 -3.48 -2.59
CA ALA A 71 -0.73 -3.84 -2.13
C ALA A 71 -0.78 -4.83 -0.95
N LEU A 72 0.14 -5.76 -0.95
CA LEU A 72 0.29 -6.74 0.13
C LEU A 72 1.15 -6.13 1.24
N LEU A 73 0.61 -6.10 2.47
CA LEU A 73 1.34 -5.73 3.68
C LEU A 73 2.06 -6.95 4.25
N LEU A 74 3.32 -6.76 4.63
CA LEU A 74 4.17 -7.83 5.16
C LEU A 74 4.98 -7.32 6.37
N ASP A 75 4.94 -8.08 7.47
CA ASP A 75 5.78 -7.92 8.65
C ASP A 75 6.98 -8.88 8.66
N THR A 76 6.92 -9.91 7.81
CA THR A 76 7.99 -10.87 7.53
C THR A 76 8.02 -11.16 6.02
N LEU A 77 9.10 -11.77 5.52
CA LEU A 77 9.23 -12.18 4.12
C LEU A 77 9.24 -13.71 4.00
N PRO A 78 8.07 -14.39 3.98
CA PRO A 78 8.01 -15.82 3.70
C PRO A 78 8.55 -16.12 2.27
N PRO A 79 9.03 -17.32 1.97
CA PRO A 79 9.70 -17.63 0.69
C PRO A 79 8.90 -17.25 -0.57
N ASP A 80 7.57 -17.29 -0.50
CA ASP A 80 6.63 -17.06 -1.60
C ASP A 80 6.00 -15.65 -1.61
N TRP A 81 6.48 -14.74 -0.77
CA TRP A 81 5.87 -13.40 -0.59
C TRP A 81 5.65 -12.63 -1.91
N LEU A 82 6.62 -12.69 -2.83
CA LEU A 82 6.54 -11.98 -4.10
C LEU A 82 5.51 -12.65 -5.04
N GLN A 83 5.48 -13.99 -5.06
CA GLN A 83 4.49 -14.74 -5.85
C GLN A 83 3.07 -14.50 -5.33
N ALA A 84 2.89 -14.40 -4.02
CA ALA A 84 1.61 -14.04 -3.42
C ALA A 84 1.15 -12.64 -3.87
N ALA A 85 2.03 -11.64 -3.83
CA ALA A 85 1.71 -10.29 -4.29
C ALA A 85 1.33 -10.26 -5.79
N LEU A 86 2.09 -10.96 -6.63
CA LEU A 86 1.79 -11.08 -8.07
C LEU A 86 0.47 -11.80 -8.31
N GLY A 87 0.25 -12.93 -7.64
CA GLY A 87 -0.99 -13.72 -7.74
C GLY A 87 -2.25 -12.94 -7.34
N LEU A 88 -2.11 -11.99 -6.41
CA LEU A 88 -3.18 -11.08 -5.99
C LEU A 88 -3.36 -9.88 -6.94
N GLY A 89 -2.50 -9.71 -7.94
CA GLY A 89 -2.52 -8.56 -8.83
C GLY A 89 -2.20 -7.25 -8.10
N CYS A 90 -1.29 -7.31 -7.12
CA CYS A 90 -0.84 -6.13 -6.41
C CYS A 90 0.01 -5.23 -7.33
N VAL A 91 -0.02 -3.93 -7.07
CA VAL A 91 0.83 -2.93 -7.72
C VAL A 91 2.04 -2.56 -6.86
N ALA A 92 2.03 -2.97 -5.60
CA ALA A 92 3.10 -2.70 -4.64
C ALA A 92 3.16 -3.80 -3.56
N VAL A 93 4.29 -3.84 -2.88
CA VAL A 93 4.47 -4.56 -1.61
C VAL A 93 4.86 -3.53 -0.54
N VAL A 94 4.23 -3.63 0.62
CA VAL A 94 4.44 -2.70 1.73
C VAL A 94 5.00 -3.48 2.91
N CYS A 95 6.29 -3.32 3.20
CA CYS A 95 6.96 -4.07 4.26
C CYS A 95 7.30 -3.21 5.47
N ASN A 96 7.46 -3.85 6.63
CA ASN A 96 8.23 -3.25 7.70
C ASN A 96 9.57 -2.78 7.13
N HIS A 97 9.92 -1.52 7.40
CA HIS A 97 11.07 -0.87 6.78
C HIS A 97 12.41 -1.60 7.01
N SER A 98 12.52 -2.36 8.12
CA SER A 98 13.73 -3.13 8.44
C SER A 98 13.97 -4.32 7.52
N LEU A 99 12.93 -4.80 6.83
CA LEU A 99 13.00 -5.96 5.93
C LEU A 99 13.63 -5.63 4.58
N TRP A 100 13.62 -4.34 4.17
CA TRP A 100 14.18 -3.94 2.90
C TRP A 100 15.70 -3.96 2.87
N ASN A 101 16.22 -4.63 1.89
CA ASN A 101 17.60 -4.51 1.42
C ASN A 101 17.61 -4.40 -0.11
N ARG A 102 18.79 -4.18 -0.70
CA ARG A 102 18.92 -3.99 -2.15
C ARG A 102 18.33 -5.15 -2.96
N VAL A 103 18.59 -6.39 -2.55
CA VAL A 103 18.11 -7.59 -3.26
C VAL A 103 16.58 -7.65 -3.30
N GLN A 104 15.90 -7.36 -2.18
CA GLN A 104 14.44 -7.36 -2.13
C GLN A 104 13.85 -6.22 -2.96
N VAL A 105 14.40 -5.01 -2.89
CA VAL A 105 13.93 -3.87 -3.70
C VAL A 105 14.08 -4.17 -5.19
N GLU A 106 15.24 -4.68 -5.62
CA GLU A 106 15.49 -5.07 -7.01
C GLU A 106 14.51 -6.16 -7.49
N LYS A 107 14.21 -7.16 -6.64
CA LYS A 107 13.21 -8.20 -6.96
C LYS A 107 11.82 -7.63 -7.18
N VAL A 108 11.39 -6.70 -6.33
CA VAL A 108 10.09 -6.02 -6.45
C VAL A 108 10.02 -5.23 -7.76
N HIS A 109 11.06 -4.43 -8.05
CA HIS A 109 11.12 -3.62 -9.26
C HIS A 109 11.20 -4.48 -10.53
N ALA A 110 11.97 -5.56 -10.51
CA ALA A 110 12.05 -6.51 -11.62
C ALA A 110 10.69 -7.19 -11.91
N ALA A 111 9.85 -7.33 -10.90
CA ALA A 111 8.49 -7.84 -11.03
C ALA A 111 7.45 -6.76 -11.45
N GLY A 112 7.88 -5.52 -11.69
CA GLY A 112 7.01 -4.40 -12.05
C GLY A 112 6.19 -3.82 -10.88
N LEU A 113 6.55 -4.15 -9.65
CA LEU A 113 5.88 -3.66 -8.44
C LEU A 113 6.66 -2.50 -7.81
N ARG A 114 6.00 -1.77 -6.90
CA ARG A 114 6.62 -0.74 -6.06
C ARG A 114 6.96 -1.28 -4.69
N ALA A 115 8.09 -0.84 -4.13
CA ALA A 115 8.55 -1.15 -2.78
C ALA A 115 8.19 -0.01 -1.83
N LEU A 116 7.23 -0.23 -0.95
CA LEU A 116 6.79 0.75 0.05
C LEU A 116 7.17 0.27 1.46
N SER A 117 7.30 1.20 2.40
CA SER A 117 7.74 0.92 3.78
C SER A 117 6.79 1.47 4.82
N TYR A 118 6.55 0.74 5.89
CA TYR A 118 5.89 1.19 7.12
C TYR A 118 6.72 0.81 8.35
N THR A 119 6.53 1.34 9.52
CA THR A 119 6.20 2.74 9.77
C THR A 119 7.51 3.45 10.00
N VAL A 120 7.81 4.47 9.22
CA VAL A 120 9.12 5.12 9.17
C VAL A 120 9.04 6.46 9.86
N ASN A 121 9.56 6.56 11.09
CA ASN A 121 9.40 7.73 11.96
C ASN A 121 10.71 8.44 12.28
N ASP A 122 11.83 8.03 11.68
CA ASP A 122 13.14 8.62 11.91
C ASP A 122 13.90 8.89 10.60
N ALA A 123 14.69 9.96 10.59
CA ALA A 123 15.44 10.40 9.42
C ALA A 123 16.51 9.39 8.95
N PRO A 124 17.27 8.71 9.82
CA PRO A 124 18.20 7.67 9.37
C PRO A 124 17.54 6.54 8.59
N ALA A 125 16.38 6.07 9.04
CA ALA A 125 15.61 5.05 8.30
C ALA A 125 15.17 5.56 6.94
N VAL A 126 14.68 6.80 6.84
CA VAL A 126 14.30 7.43 5.56
C VAL A 126 15.50 7.49 4.61
N GLN A 127 16.65 7.97 5.07
CA GLN A 127 17.86 8.08 4.23
C GLN A 127 18.32 6.70 3.73
N ARG A 128 18.27 5.68 4.58
CA ARG A 128 18.59 4.30 4.21
C ARG A 128 17.63 3.79 3.12
N LEU A 129 16.32 4.02 3.26
CA LEU A 129 15.32 3.56 2.30
C LEU A 129 15.45 4.27 0.95
N ILE A 130 15.73 5.58 0.95
CA ILE A 130 16.03 6.35 -0.27
C ILE A 130 17.28 5.77 -0.97
N ALA A 131 18.34 5.48 -0.20
CA ALA A 131 19.57 4.89 -0.76
C ALA A 131 19.36 3.47 -1.31
N LEU A 132 18.38 2.72 -0.80
CA LEU A 132 17.97 1.43 -1.33
C LEU A 132 17.10 1.55 -2.60
N GLY A 133 16.55 2.74 -2.88
CA GLY A 133 15.67 2.99 -4.00
C GLY A 133 14.21 2.57 -3.76
N THR A 134 13.73 2.54 -2.51
CA THR A 134 12.31 2.30 -2.23
C THR A 134 11.44 3.44 -2.74
N ASP A 135 10.18 3.14 -3.09
CA ASP A 135 9.30 4.07 -3.81
C ASP A 135 8.47 4.98 -2.89
N GLY A 136 8.38 4.64 -1.60
CA GLY A 136 7.63 5.47 -0.66
C GLY A 136 7.64 4.94 0.76
N ILE A 137 7.24 5.83 1.67
CA ILE A 137 7.15 5.55 3.11
C ILE A 137 5.74 5.84 3.64
N ILE A 138 5.34 5.09 4.66
CA ILE A 138 4.20 5.37 5.52
C ILE A 138 4.77 5.80 6.87
N THR A 139 4.38 6.98 7.36
CA THR A 139 4.89 7.60 8.58
C THR A 139 3.78 8.19 9.41
N ASP A 140 3.95 8.21 10.74
CA ASP A 140 3.12 8.97 11.67
C ASP A 140 3.66 10.41 11.88
N ARG A 141 4.89 10.68 11.40
CA ARG A 141 5.62 11.93 11.61
C ARG A 141 5.52 12.84 10.39
N VAL A 142 4.28 13.21 10.05
CA VAL A 142 4.00 14.17 8.95
C VAL A 142 4.59 15.57 9.19
N ASP A 143 4.96 15.85 10.43
CA ASP A 143 5.67 17.07 10.82
C ASP A 143 7.16 17.07 10.40
N LEU A 144 7.76 15.90 10.20
CA LEU A 144 9.18 15.75 9.86
C LEU A 144 9.43 15.50 8.37
N PHE A 145 8.46 14.98 7.64
CA PHE A 145 8.65 14.54 6.27
C PHE A 145 7.64 15.22 5.34
N SER A 146 8.16 15.97 4.36
CA SER A 146 7.35 16.62 3.33
C SER A 146 7.46 15.86 2.01
N PRO A 147 6.33 15.59 1.31
CA PRO A 147 6.37 15.02 -0.04
C PRO A 147 7.19 15.83 -1.05
N ALA A 148 7.31 17.15 -0.83
CA ALA A 148 8.07 18.05 -1.71
C ALA A 148 9.58 17.81 -1.66
N GLU A 149 10.12 17.26 -0.57
CA GLU A 149 11.55 17.01 -0.41
C GLU A 149 12.05 15.82 -1.25
N GLY A 150 11.15 14.94 -1.69
CA GLY A 150 11.46 13.77 -2.52
C GLY A 150 11.41 14.02 -4.03
N MET A 151 10.92 15.17 -4.48
CA MET A 151 10.69 15.47 -5.90
C MET A 151 11.85 16.19 -6.60
N SER A 152 12.97 16.41 -5.92
CA SER A 152 14.18 17.01 -6.49
C SER A 152 15.11 15.95 -7.07
N ARG A 153 14.70 15.27 -8.13
CA ARG A 153 15.57 14.48 -9.01
C ARG A 153 15.19 14.66 -10.47
#